data_f93b32d8ea1e65ebe3bb44e52e0ca164
#
_entry.id   f93b32d8ea1e65ebe3bb44e52e0ca164
#
_cell.length_a   1.000
_cell.length_b   1.000
_cell.length_c   1.000
_cell.angle_alpha   90.00
_cell.angle_beta   90.00
_cell.angle_gamma   90.00
#
_symmetry.space_group_name_H-M   'P 1'
#
loop_
_entity.id
_entity.type
_entity.pdbx_description
1 polymer ?
#
loop_
_entity_poly.entity_id
_entity_poly.type
_entity_poly.pdbx_seq_one_letter_code
_entity_poly.pdbx_strand_id
1 'polypeptide(L)'
;MNTPKIKMLVLSLTGQCNFACKYCYAAEHDGSMLKVDDAIKAVNLAAGSGEKFVIQFSGGEPLLNFKCLKAVVKYVQDNNLPAVLQIQTNGSLMTDEIAQYLFKNKVAIGVSLDGRPNINDKLRLTKAGDGATSSILYGLEVLKRNNIAVGITCVVTDENVSELAGIVEFAYFIGNIRRIGFDLLRGQGRGAVLKPPSETAMRKAMEQVYEKARQLAYLTGYKIHFAQQERVKILCADSSHEFGHCYAMNGEAAFIDAKGDIYACSSLVSNKDFYIGIAGDWAGGY
;
A
#
# COMPACT_ATOMS: atom_id res chain seq x y z
N MET A 1 -0.50 -29.83 13.69
CA MET A 1 -1.23 -28.56 13.53
C MET A 1 -0.95 -28.07 12.12
N ASN A 2 -1.97 -27.69 11.35
CA ASN A 2 -1.73 -27.17 10.00
C ASN A 2 -1.05 -25.80 10.11
N THR A 3 0.10 -25.63 9.48
CA THR A 3 0.78 -24.32 9.37
C THR A 3 -0.14 -23.35 8.65
N PRO A 4 -0.39 -22.14 9.16
CA PRO A 4 -1.27 -21.18 8.51
C PRO A 4 -0.71 -20.81 7.14
N LYS A 5 -1.59 -20.76 6.15
CA LYS A 5 -1.26 -20.44 4.77
C LYS A 5 -1.35 -18.94 4.55
N ILE A 6 -0.30 -18.20 4.94
CA ILE A 6 -0.26 -16.74 4.78
C ILE A 6 0.18 -16.42 3.34
N LYS A 7 -0.71 -15.80 2.57
CA LYS A 7 -0.44 -15.29 1.21
C LYS A 7 -0.07 -13.80 1.19
N MET A 8 -0.51 -13.06 2.21
CA MET A 8 -0.24 -11.63 2.35
C MET A 8 0.25 -11.31 3.77
N LEU A 9 1.52 -10.97 3.92
CA LEU A 9 2.10 -10.45 5.14
C LEU A 9 2.30 -8.94 5.00
N VAL A 10 1.66 -8.16 5.86
CA VAL A 10 1.85 -6.70 5.93
C VAL A 10 2.68 -6.38 7.17
N LEU A 11 3.85 -5.77 6.98
CA LEU A 11 4.72 -5.30 8.05
C LEU A 11 4.58 -3.79 8.19
N SER A 12 3.97 -3.34 9.27
CA SER A 12 3.93 -1.93 9.66
C SER A 12 5.26 -1.59 10.33
N LEU A 13 6.23 -1.11 9.55
CA LEU A 13 7.61 -0.91 10.00
C LEU A 13 7.74 0.14 11.11
N THR A 14 6.78 1.08 11.18
CA THR A 14 6.78 2.13 12.19
C THR A 14 5.38 2.72 12.36
N GLY A 15 5.05 3.18 13.57
CA GLY A 15 3.90 4.03 13.86
C GLY A 15 4.11 5.48 13.44
N GLN A 16 5.37 5.92 13.19
CA GLN A 16 5.67 7.29 12.80
C GLN A 16 5.32 7.56 11.33
N CYS A 17 4.86 8.78 11.07
CA CYS A 17 4.71 9.31 9.73
C CYS A 17 5.13 10.78 9.72
N ASN A 18 5.73 11.23 8.63
CA ASN A 18 6.05 12.64 8.41
C ASN A 18 4.88 13.44 7.82
N PHE A 19 3.75 12.76 7.47
CA PHE A 19 2.50 13.36 7.02
C PHE A 19 1.39 13.26 8.06
N ALA A 20 0.34 14.08 7.85
CA ALA A 20 -0.89 14.14 8.65
C ALA A 20 -2.13 14.07 7.74
N CYS A 21 -2.20 13.08 6.83
CA CYS A 21 -3.32 12.93 5.89
C CYS A 21 -4.67 12.87 6.61
N LYS A 22 -5.68 13.57 6.06
CA LYS A 22 -7.01 13.68 6.69
C LYS A 22 -7.75 12.36 6.83
N TYR A 23 -7.52 11.43 5.91
CA TYR A 23 -8.19 10.13 5.85
C TYR A 23 -7.39 8.98 6.48
N CYS A 24 -6.26 9.27 7.14
CA CYS A 24 -5.43 8.22 7.68
C CYS A 24 -6.22 7.32 8.65
N TYR A 25 -6.16 6.02 8.43
CA TYR A 25 -6.81 5.04 9.30
C TYR A 25 -6.20 5.01 10.72
N ALA A 26 -4.95 5.46 10.87
CA ALA A 26 -4.36 5.70 12.17
C ALA A 26 -4.86 7.03 12.71
N ALA A 27 -5.49 7.03 13.90
CA ALA A 27 -5.91 8.26 14.58
C ALA A 27 -4.69 9.08 14.98
N GLU A 28 -3.70 8.41 15.54
CA GLU A 28 -2.43 8.99 15.99
C GLU A 28 -1.25 8.22 15.43
N HIS A 29 -0.14 8.90 15.28
CA HIS A 29 1.14 8.32 14.94
C HIS A 29 2.03 8.32 16.18
N ASP A 30 2.27 7.13 16.73
CA ASP A 30 3.16 6.94 17.86
C ASP A 30 4.64 6.82 17.43
N GLY A 31 5.54 6.71 18.39
CA GLY A 31 6.98 6.58 18.16
C GLY A 31 7.45 5.14 17.93
N SER A 32 6.53 4.16 17.82
CA SER A 32 6.90 2.76 17.74
C SER A 32 7.65 2.43 16.45
N MET A 33 8.60 1.50 16.58
CA MET A 33 9.43 0.98 15.50
C MET A 33 9.42 -0.54 15.57
N LEU A 34 9.00 -1.21 14.50
CA LEU A 34 9.05 -2.67 14.43
C LEU A 34 10.50 -3.15 14.55
N LYS A 35 10.73 -4.04 15.49
CA LYS A 35 12.03 -4.65 15.71
C LYS A 35 12.32 -5.65 14.58
N VAL A 36 13.59 -5.73 14.19
CA VAL A 36 14.04 -6.65 13.15
C VAL A 36 13.71 -8.10 13.49
N ASP A 37 13.89 -8.50 14.74
CA ASP A 37 13.63 -9.88 15.18
C ASP A 37 12.15 -10.25 15.07
N ASP A 38 11.25 -9.33 15.42
CA ASP A 38 9.80 -9.56 15.32
C ASP A 38 9.35 -9.60 13.84
N ALA A 39 9.93 -8.74 12.99
CA ALA A 39 9.70 -8.79 11.55
C ALA A 39 10.17 -10.12 10.94
N ILE A 40 11.34 -10.63 11.32
CA ILE A 40 11.87 -11.91 10.83
C ILE A 40 11.01 -13.09 11.31
N LYS A 41 10.55 -13.08 12.57
CA LYS A 41 9.63 -14.11 13.07
C LYS A 41 8.34 -14.14 12.27
N ALA A 42 7.76 -12.97 11.95
CA ALA A 42 6.59 -12.86 11.11
C ALA A 42 6.83 -13.38 9.67
N VAL A 43 8.02 -13.11 9.11
CA VAL A 43 8.40 -13.65 7.80
C VAL A 43 8.50 -15.17 7.83
N ASN A 44 9.11 -15.76 8.87
CA ASN A 44 9.20 -17.21 9.03
C ASN A 44 7.84 -17.87 9.14
N LEU A 45 6.92 -17.22 9.85
CA LEU A 45 5.56 -17.68 9.94
C LEU A 45 4.88 -17.75 8.57
N ALA A 46 4.96 -16.67 7.77
CA ALA A 46 4.38 -16.65 6.42
C ALA A 46 5.08 -17.65 5.49
N ALA A 47 6.38 -17.85 5.64
CA ALA A 47 7.15 -18.81 4.86
C ALA A 47 6.90 -20.28 5.25
N GLY A 48 6.30 -20.54 6.42
CA GLY A 48 6.14 -21.90 6.98
C GLY A 48 5.32 -22.84 6.13
N SER A 49 4.44 -22.34 5.25
CA SER A 49 3.71 -23.16 4.27
C SER A 49 4.56 -23.60 3.07
N GLY A 50 5.72 -23.00 2.84
CA GLY A 50 6.55 -23.19 1.65
C GLY A 50 5.96 -22.60 0.35
N GLU A 51 4.77 -22.02 0.43
CA GLU A 51 4.11 -21.40 -0.73
C GLU A 51 4.58 -19.97 -0.97
N LYS A 52 4.33 -19.46 -2.18
CA LYS A 52 4.61 -18.09 -2.56
C LYS A 52 3.70 -17.13 -1.79
N PHE A 53 4.29 -16.09 -1.18
CA PHE A 53 3.57 -15.07 -0.45
C PHE A 53 4.09 -13.67 -0.76
N VAL A 54 3.31 -12.66 -0.38
CA VAL A 54 3.66 -11.25 -0.57
C VAL A 54 4.05 -10.66 0.79
N ILE A 55 5.17 -9.93 0.84
CA ILE A 55 5.51 -9.05 1.96
C ILE A 55 5.28 -7.61 1.52
N GLN A 56 4.34 -6.94 2.18
CA GLN A 56 4.10 -5.52 1.98
C GLN A 56 4.67 -4.71 3.14
N PHE A 57 5.70 -3.95 2.87
CA PHE A 57 6.21 -2.94 3.79
C PHE A 57 5.27 -1.75 3.82
N SER A 58 4.79 -1.41 5.03
CA SER A 58 3.83 -0.36 5.30
C SER A 58 4.14 0.30 6.66
N GLY A 59 3.17 1.03 7.20
CA GLY A 59 3.27 1.67 8.53
C GLY A 59 2.68 3.07 8.49
N GLY A 60 3.21 3.96 9.30
CA GLY A 60 3.02 5.39 9.09
C GLY A 60 3.70 5.80 7.78
N GLU A 61 5.05 5.93 7.80
CA GLU A 61 5.88 6.01 6.60
C GLU A 61 7.03 4.99 6.72
N PRO A 62 7.02 3.90 5.93
CA PRO A 62 7.96 2.79 6.09
C PRO A 62 9.42 3.19 5.89
N LEU A 63 9.71 4.21 5.08
CA LEU A 63 11.08 4.67 4.86
C LEU A 63 11.73 5.29 6.11
N LEU A 64 10.96 5.65 7.14
CA LEU A 64 11.50 6.07 8.43
C LEU A 64 12.18 4.91 9.19
N ASN A 65 11.82 3.65 8.89
CA ASN A 65 12.50 2.46 9.41
C ASN A 65 13.13 1.63 8.29
N PHE A 66 13.87 2.30 7.41
CA PHE A 66 14.53 1.68 6.26
C PHE A 66 15.55 0.61 6.69
N LYS A 67 16.10 0.72 7.92
CA LYS A 67 16.99 -0.30 8.48
C LYS A 67 16.28 -1.66 8.64
N CYS A 68 15.06 -1.67 9.16
CA CYS A 68 14.26 -2.89 9.29
C CYS A 68 13.90 -3.47 7.92
N LEU A 69 13.48 -2.62 6.97
CA LEU A 69 13.21 -3.04 5.59
C LEU A 69 14.43 -3.76 4.99
N LYS A 70 15.62 -3.16 5.08
CA LYS A 70 16.86 -3.77 4.56
C LYS A 70 17.16 -5.11 5.20
N ALA A 71 16.96 -5.24 6.52
CA ALA A 71 17.18 -6.49 7.24
C ALA A 71 16.23 -7.60 6.77
N VAL A 72 14.94 -7.29 6.59
CA VAL A 72 13.94 -8.26 6.07
C VAL A 72 14.27 -8.66 4.64
N VAL A 73 14.58 -7.70 3.76
CA VAL A 73 14.95 -7.99 2.36
C VAL A 73 16.15 -8.92 2.30
N LYS A 74 17.20 -8.62 3.08
CA LYS A 74 18.39 -9.46 3.16
C LYS A 74 18.04 -10.87 3.67
N TYR A 75 17.24 -10.97 4.72
CA TYR A 75 16.82 -12.26 5.28
C TYR A 75 16.08 -13.13 4.25
N VAL A 76 15.14 -12.54 3.52
CA VAL A 76 14.39 -13.21 2.45
C VAL A 76 15.34 -13.76 1.38
N GLN A 77 16.35 -12.99 0.98
CA GLN A 77 17.32 -13.37 -0.04
C GLN A 77 18.28 -14.45 0.46
N ASP A 78 18.87 -14.27 1.65
CA ASP A 78 19.82 -15.22 2.23
C ASP A 78 19.20 -16.62 2.44
N ASN A 79 17.88 -16.66 2.70
CA ASN A 79 17.15 -17.93 2.91
C ASN A 79 16.37 -18.40 1.68
N ASN A 80 16.51 -17.73 0.53
CA ASN A 80 15.79 -18.05 -0.71
C ASN A 80 14.28 -18.24 -0.53
N LEU A 81 13.64 -17.39 0.31
CA LEU A 81 12.21 -17.51 0.59
C LEU A 81 11.37 -17.10 -0.64
N PRO A 82 10.24 -17.80 -0.91
CA PRO A 82 9.39 -17.53 -2.07
C PRO A 82 8.51 -16.28 -1.88
N ALA A 83 9.12 -15.16 -1.46
CA ALA A 83 8.44 -13.92 -1.16
C ALA A 83 8.51 -12.91 -2.31
N VAL A 84 7.38 -12.25 -2.59
CA VAL A 84 7.31 -11.06 -3.45
C VAL A 84 7.32 -9.83 -2.54
N LEU A 85 8.28 -8.94 -2.75
CA LEU A 85 8.48 -7.77 -1.92
C LEU A 85 7.83 -6.54 -2.54
N GLN A 86 7.08 -5.79 -1.74
CA GLN A 86 6.50 -4.51 -2.15
C GLN A 86 6.48 -3.50 -1.00
N ILE A 87 6.56 -2.22 -1.33
CA ILE A 87 6.46 -1.11 -0.38
C ILE A 87 5.34 -0.17 -0.77
N GLN A 88 4.56 0.28 0.22
CA GLN A 88 3.62 1.39 0.06
C GLN A 88 4.14 2.57 0.86
N THR A 89 4.54 3.64 0.18
CA THR A 89 5.16 4.84 0.77
C THR A 89 4.44 6.11 0.33
N ASN A 90 4.57 7.18 1.09
CA ASN A 90 4.17 8.50 0.63
C ASN A 90 5.17 9.12 -0.37
N GLY A 91 6.33 8.51 -0.55
CA GLY A 91 7.36 8.89 -1.52
C GLY A 91 8.24 10.08 -1.13
N SER A 92 7.86 10.86 -0.11
CA SER A 92 8.56 12.12 0.22
C SER A 92 9.99 11.96 0.75
N LEU A 93 10.33 10.76 1.23
CA LEU A 93 11.67 10.44 1.73
C LEU A 93 12.53 9.66 0.71
N MET A 94 12.06 9.56 -0.53
CA MET A 94 12.75 8.84 -1.58
C MET A 94 14.04 9.57 -1.98
N THR A 95 15.17 8.86 -1.92
CA THR A 95 16.48 9.31 -2.40
C THR A 95 16.98 8.38 -3.49
N ASP A 96 18.01 8.79 -4.26
CA ASP A 96 18.60 7.92 -5.28
C ASP A 96 19.12 6.61 -4.67
N GLU A 97 19.73 6.67 -3.50
CA GLU A 97 20.23 5.48 -2.80
C GLU A 97 19.09 4.51 -2.46
N ILE A 98 17.98 5.03 -1.90
CA ILE A 98 16.81 4.23 -1.56
C ILE A 98 16.18 3.63 -2.81
N ALA A 99 15.99 4.45 -3.86
CA ALA A 99 15.41 4.03 -5.13
C ALA A 99 16.21 2.88 -5.76
N GLN A 100 17.53 3.04 -5.87
CA GLN A 100 18.42 2.02 -6.42
C GLN A 100 18.45 0.75 -5.56
N TYR A 101 18.42 0.88 -4.22
CA TYR A 101 18.35 -0.28 -3.33
C TYR A 101 17.07 -1.08 -3.57
N LEU A 102 15.90 -0.41 -3.59
CA LEU A 102 14.62 -1.06 -3.82
C LEU A 102 14.56 -1.74 -5.19
N PHE A 103 15.04 -1.07 -6.23
CA PHE A 103 15.08 -1.61 -7.59
C PHE A 103 16.00 -2.83 -7.69
N LYS A 104 17.24 -2.74 -7.19
CA LYS A 104 18.21 -3.84 -7.21
C LYS A 104 17.68 -5.08 -6.50
N ASN A 105 16.91 -4.90 -5.42
CA ASN A 105 16.35 -5.98 -4.63
C ASN A 105 14.92 -6.37 -5.05
N LYS A 106 14.45 -5.90 -6.22
CA LYS A 106 13.15 -6.24 -6.82
C LYS A 106 11.97 -5.96 -5.87
N VAL A 107 12.05 -4.89 -5.07
CA VAL A 107 10.95 -4.42 -4.24
C VAL A 107 10.04 -3.55 -5.11
N ALA A 108 8.81 -3.98 -5.35
CA ALA A 108 7.83 -3.20 -6.10
C ALA A 108 7.41 -1.96 -5.30
N ILE A 109 7.30 -0.81 -5.98
CA ILE A 109 7.07 0.48 -5.30
C ILE A 109 5.67 1.00 -5.63
N GLY A 110 4.85 1.18 -4.59
CA GLY A 110 3.61 1.93 -4.61
C GLY A 110 3.80 3.28 -3.93
N VAL A 111 3.41 4.35 -4.61
CA VAL A 111 3.44 5.71 -4.06
C VAL A 111 2.01 6.19 -3.84
N SER A 112 1.78 6.81 -2.70
CA SER A 112 0.45 7.31 -2.35
C SER A 112 0.22 8.70 -2.94
N LEU A 113 -0.81 8.84 -3.82
CA LEU A 113 -1.16 10.08 -4.51
C LEU A 113 -2.66 10.10 -4.81
N ASP A 114 -3.39 11.16 -4.39
CA ASP A 114 -4.87 11.18 -4.43
C ASP A 114 -5.46 12.07 -5.52
N GLY A 115 -4.64 12.66 -6.35
CA GLY A 115 -5.10 13.53 -7.44
C GLY A 115 -4.03 14.49 -7.94
N ARG A 116 -4.47 15.46 -8.73
CA ARG A 116 -3.68 16.63 -9.10
C ARG A 116 -3.31 17.43 -7.84
N PRO A 117 -2.30 18.34 -7.88
CA PRO A 117 -1.82 19.05 -6.70
C PRO A 117 -2.93 19.72 -5.86
N ASN A 118 -3.85 20.43 -6.50
CA ASN A 118 -4.96 21.12 -5.84
C ASN A 118 -5.95 20.19 -5.11
N ILE A 119 -6.01 18.92 -5.51
CA ILE A 119 -6.86 17.89 -4.87
C ILE A 119 -6.04 17.14 -3.82
N ASN A 120 -4.85 16.68 -4.19
CA ASN A 120 -3.98 15.94 -3.29
C ASN A 120 -3.66 16.72 -2.01
N ASP A 121 -3.38 18.04 -2.13
CA ASP A 121 -3.04 18.91 -1.01
C ASP A 121 -4.21 19.21 -0.06
N LYS A 122 -5.44 18.93 -0.46
CA LYS A 122 -6.61 18.97 0.45
C LYS A 122 -6.65 17.76 1.39
N LEU A 123 -6.13 16.62 0.95
CA LEU A 123 -6.24 15.32 1.62
C LEU A 123 -4.94 14.88 2.28
N ARG A 124 -3.80 15.11 1.61
CA ARG A 124 -2.47 14.77 2.12
C ARG A 124 -1.75 16.03 2.58
N LEU A 125 -1.61 16.12 3.90
CA LEU A 125 -0.95 17.24 4.55
C LEU A 125 0.35 16.80 5.21
N THR A 126 1.29 17.71 5.28
CA THR A 126 2.46 17.61 6.17
C THR A 126 2.01 17.75 7.63
N LYS A 127 2.90 17.52 8.59
CA LYS A 127 2.62 17.78 10.01
C LYS A 127 2.42 19.27 10.31
N ALA A 128 2.96 20.15 9.47
CA ALA A 128 2.77 21.60 9.58
C ALA A 128 1.41 22.08 9.03
N GLY A 129 0.66 21.18 8.37
CA GLY A 129 -0.64 21.51 7.78
C GLY A 129 -0.56 21.95 6.31
N ASP A 130 0.63 22.01 5.72
CA ASP A 130 0.83 22.35 4.32
C ASP A 130 0.52 21.17 3.41
N GLY A 131 0.19 21.44 2.14
CA GLY A 131 0.01 20.41 1.14
C GLY A 131 1.29 19.61 0.89
N ALA A 132 1.17 18.29 0.72
CA ALA A 132 2.31 17.39 0.63
C ALA A 132 2.74 17.07 -0.82
N THR A 133 2.05 17.59 -1.84
CA THR A 133 2.26 17.20 -3.25
C THR A 133 3.68 17.45 -3.72
N SER A 134 4.27 18.59 -3.39
CA SER A 134 5.63 18.93 -3.85
C SER A 134 6.67 17.89 -3.41
N SER A 135 6.60 17.42 -2.18
CA SER A 135 7.51 16.40 -1.66
C SER A 135 7.26 15.01 -2.27
N ILE A 136 5.99 14.66 -2.55
CA ILE A 136 5.63 13.42 -3.26
C ILE A 136 6.17 13.44 -4.69
N LEU A 137 5.98 14.57 -5.41
CA LEU A 137 6.47 14.73 -6.78
C LEU A 137 8.00 14.67 -6.85
N TYR A 138 8.70 15.23 -5.86
CA TYR A 138 10.14 15.09 -5.77
C TYR A 138 10.55 13.61 -5.71
N GLY A 139 9.90 12.82 -4.86
CA GLY A 139 10.17 11.37 -4.79
C GLY A 139 9.85 10.63 -6.09
N LEU A 140 8.76 10.99 -6.77
CA LEU A 140 8.41 10.42 -8.08
C LEU A 140 9.45 10.79 -9.15
N GLU A 141 10.01 12.00 -9.11
CA GLU A 141 11.08 12.42 -10.02
C GLU A 141 12.39 11.67 -9.71
N VAL A 142 12.72 11.43 -8.44
CA VAL A 142 13.85 10.55 -8.06
C VAL A 142 13.69 9.16 -8.69
N LEU A 143 12.50 8.56 -8.58
CA LEU A 143 12.23 7.26 -9.18
C LEU A 143 12.32 7.29 -10.70
N LYS A 144 11.79 8.35 -11.34
CA LYS A 144 11.83 8.54 -12.80
C LYS A 144 13.24 8.65 -13.33
N ARG A 145 14.11 9.47 -12.74
CA ARG A 145 15.50 9.64 -13.20
C ARG A 145 16.36 8.39 -13.00
N ASN A 146 15.93 7.48 -12.08
CA ASN A 146 16.52 6.15 -11.94
C ASN A 146 15.85 5.10 -12.83
N ASN A 147 14.99 5.50 -13.80
CA ASN A 147 14.24 4.61 -14.70
C ASN A 147 13.36 3.59 -14.00
N ILE A 148 12.81 3.93 -12.84
CA ILE A 148 11.97 3.04 -12.04
C ILE A 148 10.49 3.37 -12.28
N ALA A 149 9.78 2.38 -12.81
CA ALA A 149 8.33 2.44 -12.94
C ALA A 149 7.64 2.11 -11.60
N VAL A 150 6.54 2.82 -11.30
CA VAL A 150 5.84 2.69 -10.04
C VAL A 150 4.33 2.51 -10.22
N GLY A 151 3.68 1.97 -9.18
CA GLY A 151 2.25 2.10 -9.00
C GLY A 151 1.91 3.29 -8.12
N ILE A 152 0.72 3.86 -8.28
CA ILE A 152 0.15 4.79 -7.31
C ILE A 152 -1.10 4.21 -6.68
N THR A 153 -1.35 4.59 -5.42
CA THR A 153 -2.58 4.28 -4.70
C THR A 153 -3.26 5.59 -4.32
N CYS A 154 -4.52 5.74 -4.73
CA CYS A 154 -5.39 6.86 -4.43
C CYS A 154 -6.48 6.41 -3.47
N VAL A 155 -6.62 7.09 -2.33
CA VAL A 155 -7.78 6.92 -1.45
C VAL A 155 -8.93 7.77 -1.97
N VAL A 156 -10.06 7.12 -2.25
CA VAL A 156 -11.24 7.79 -2.83
C VAL A 156 -12.20 8.20 -1.72
N THR A 157 -12.53 9.47 -1.70
CA THR A 157 -13.50 10.12 -0.81
C THR A 157 -14.54 10.86 -1.63
N ASP A 158 -15.56 11.42 -0.99
CA ASP A 158 -16.50 12.34 -1.64
C ASP A 158 -15.84 13.65 -2.12
N GLU A 159 -14.69 14.03 -1.52
CA GLU A 159 -13.95 15.23 -1.89
C GLU A 159 -13.16 15.13 -3.21
N ASN A 160 -12.74 13.92 -3.60
CA ASN A 160 -11.90 13.72 -4.80
C ASN A 160 -12.52 12.83 -5.89
N VAL A 161 -13.67 12.19 -5.64
CA VAL A 161 -14.27 11.24 -6.58
C VAL A 161 -14.55 11.83 -7.96
N SER A 162 -14.96 13.09 -8.04
CA SER A 162 -15.19 13.80 -9.31
C SER A 162 -13.92 14.08 -10.12
N GLU A 163 -12.76 13.98 -9.50
CA GLU A 163 -11.45 14.34 -10.07
C GLU A 163 -10.58 13.12 -10.41
N LEU A 164 -11.12 11.90 -10.30
CA LEU A 164 -10.33 10.67 -10.54
C LEU A 164 -9.81 10.55 -11.97
N ALA A 165 -10.52 11.06 -12.96
CA ALA A 165 -10.01 11.13 -14.34
C ALA A 165 -8.77 12.03 -14.44
N GLY A 166 -8.70 13.08 -13.61
CA GLY A 166 -7.56 13.98 -13.54
C GLY A 166 -6.28 13.32 -12.99
N ILE A 167 -6.40 12.33 -12.09
CA ILE A 167 -5.22 11.59 -11.63
C ILE A 167 -4.63 10.72 -12.76
N VAL A 168 -5.46 10.21 -13.68
CA VAL A 168 -5.00 9.46 -14.84
C VAL A 168 -4.17 10.37 -15.76
N GLU A 169 -4.66 11.56 -16.09
CA GLU A 169 -3.90 12.54 -16.88
C GLU A 169 -2.59 12.90 -16.19
N PHE A 170 -2.65 13.14 -14.89
CA PHE A 170 -1.47 13.49 -14.10
C PHE A 170 -0.44 12.36 -14.06
N ALA A 171 -0.87 11.10 -13.97
CA ALA A 171 -0.02 9.94 -14.03
C ALA A 171 0.73 9.82 -15.39
N TYR A 172 0.04 10.09 -16.49
CA TYR A 172 0.66 10.17 -17.82
C TYR A 172 1.65 11.33 -17.91
N PHE A 173 1.32 12.49 -17.36
CA PHE A 173 2.22 13.65 -17.32
C PHE A 173 3.51 13.35 -16.53
N ILE A 174 3.41 12.73 -15.37
CA ILE A 174 4.56 12.31 -14.56
C ILE A 174 5.45 11.32 -15.34
N GLY A 175 4.85 10.38 -16.05
CA GLY A 175 5.50 9.58 -17.08
C GLY A 175 6.12 8.25 -16.64
N ASN A 176 6.34 7.99 -15.34
CA ASN A 176 6.84 6.72 -14.82
C ASN A 176 5.81 5.89 -14.04
N ILE A 177 4.57 6.35 -13.98
CA ILE A 177 3.47 5.60 -13.36
C ILE A 177 2.93 4.58 -14.37
N ARG A 178 2.81 3.31 -13.95
CA ARG A 178 2.33 2.20 -14.78
C ARG A 178 1.11 1.50 -14.21
N ARG A 179 0.76 1.79 -12.97
CA ARG A 179 -0.39 1.21 -12.30
C ARG A 179 -1.08 2.23 -11.40
N ILE A 180 -2.41 2.19 -11.37
CA ILE A 180 -3.24 2.97 -10.43
C ILE A 180 -4.15 2.01 -9.68
N GLY A 181 -4.14 2.10 -8.33
CA GLY A 181 -5.10 1.48 -7.46
C GLY A 181 -6.00 2.54 -6.81
N PHE A 182 -7.30 2.29 -6.76
CA PHE A 182 -8.26 3.12 -6.05
C PHE A 182 -8.72 2.39 -4.80
N ASP A 183 -8.34 2.88 -3.63
CA ASP A 183 -8.80 2.37 -2.35
C ASP A 183 -9.95 3.22 -1.83
N LEU A 184 -11.04 2.58 -1.40
CA LEU A 184 -12.14 3.31 -0.77
C LEU A 184 -11.73 3.78 0.63
N LEU A 185 -12.23 4.97 0.99
CA LEU A 185 -12.07 5.53 2.32
C LEU A 185 -12.47 4.51 3.40
N ARG A 186 -11.61 4.36 4.39
CA ARG A 186 -11.91 3.63 5.62
C ARG A 186 -12.40 4.61 6.68
N GLY A 187 -13.60 4.40 7.18
CA GLY A 187 -14.21 5.24 8.23
C GLY A 187 -13.59 5.03 9.61
N GLN A 188 -12.26 5.07 9.69
CA GLN A 188 -11.47 4.81 10.89
C GLN A 188 -10.40 5.87 11.07
N GLY A 189 -9.90 6.03 12.30
CA GLY A 189 -8.88 7.00 12.64
C GLY A 189 -9.32 8.42 12.25
N ARG A 190 -8.44 9.16 11.61
CA ARG A 190 -8.78 10.51 11.10
C ARG A 190 -9.79 10.48 9.95
N GLY A 191 -9.89 9.36 9.23
CA GLY A 191 -10.85 9.19 8.15
C GLY A 191 -12.31 9.04 8.61
N ALA A 192 -12.56 8.87 9.91
CA ALA A 192 -13.92 8.70 10.45
C ALA A 192 -14.84 9.91 10.23
N VAL A 193 -14.28 11.10 10.03
CA VAL A 193 -15.04 12.34 9.79
C VAL A 193 -15.27 12.64 8.32
N LEU A 194 -14.63 11.91 7.41
CA LEU A 194 -14.80 12.04 5.97
C LEU A 194 -15.90 11.08 5.48
N LYS A 195 -16.42 11.37 4.30
CA LYS A 195 -17.47 10.53 3.69
C LYS A 195 -16.90 9.74 2.51
N PRO A 196 -17.28 8.45 2.37
CA PRO A 196 -17.03 7.71 1.15
C PRO A 196 -17.85 8.29 0.00
N PRO A 197 -17.43 8.10 -1.25
CA PRO A 197 -18.21 8.50 -2.40
C PRO A 197 -19.53 7.72 -2.45
N SER A 198 -20.59 8.34 -3.00
CA SER A 198 -21.81 7.61 -3.33
C SER A 198 -21.55 6.61 -4.46
N GLU A 199 -22.34 5.53 -4.54
CA GLU A 199 -22.23 4.54 -5.61
C GLU A 199 -22.34 5.19 -7.00
N THR A 200 -23.32 6.09 -7.18
CA THR A 200 -23.52 6.80 -8.45
C THR A 200 -22.31 7.67 -8.82
N ALA A 201 -21.75 8.40 -7.86
CA ALA A 201 -20.56 9.22 -8.09
C ALA A 201 -19.35 8.34 -8.47
N MET A 202 -19.15 7.24 -7.74
CA MET A 202 -18.06 6.30 -8.02
C MET A 202 -18.19 5.65 -9.39
N ARG A 203 -19.38 5.19 -9.78
CA ARG A 203 -19.64 4.60 -11.10
C ARG A 203 -19.30 5.59 -12.22
N LYS A 204 -19.82 6.81 -12.14
CA LYS A 204 -19.55 7.87 -13.12
C LYS A 204 -18.06 8.20 -13.21
N ALA A 205 -17.39 8.30 -12.06
CA ALA A 205 -15.96 8.59 -12.01
C ALA A 205 -15.14 7.47 -12.67
N MET A 206 -15.48 6.20 -12.43
CA MET A 206 -14.75 5.08 -13.03
C MET A 206 -14.97 4.99 -14.56
N GLU A 207 -16.16 5.32 -15.06
CA GLU A 207 -16.40 5.44 -16.50
C GLU A 207 -15.48 6.50 -17.13
N GLN A 208 -15.38 7.68 -16.49
CA GLN A 208 -14.49 8.76 -16.94
C GLN A 208 -13.00 8.38 -16.84
N VAL A 209 -12.60 7.67 -15.78
CA VAL A 209 -11.23 7.15 -15.60
C VAL A 209 -10.84 6.24 -16.75
N TYR A 210 -11.69 5.25 -17.07
CA TYR A 210 -11.38 4.29 -18.13
C TYR A 210 -11.42 4.92 -19.52
N GLU A 211 -12.34 5.85 -19.77
CA GLU A 211 -12.38 6.60 -21.02
C GLU A 211 -11.11 7.43 -21.22
N LYS A 212 -10.71 8.18 -20.18
CA LYS A 212 -9.50 8.98 -20.19
C LYS A 212 -8.23 8.11 -20.39
N ALA A 213 -8.18 6.99 -19.69
CA ALA A 213 -7.04 6.06 -19.82
C ALA A 213 -6.93 5.48 -21.23
N ARG A 214 -8.05 5.15 -21.88
CA ARG A 214 -8.09 4.65 -23.27
C ARG A 214 -7.59 5.71 -24.24
N GLN A 215 -8.07 6.96 -24.12
CA GLN A 215 -7.65 8.09 -24.94
C GLN A 215 -6.15 8.33 -24.83
N LEU A 216 -5.63 8.41 -23.59
CA LEU A 216 -4.20 8.67 -23.36
C LEU A 216 -3.33 7.49 -23.77
N ALA A 217 -3.78 6.27 -23.61
CA ALA A 217 -3.07 5.08 -24.09
C ALA A 217 -2.92 5.08 -25.62
N TYR A 218 -3.98 5.50 -26.34
CA TYR A 218 -3.93 5.66 -27.80
C TYR A 218 -2.92 6.73 -28.22
N LEU A 219 -2.92 7.88 -27.53
CA LEU A 219 -2.06 9.02 -27.87
C LEU A 219 -0.57 8.77 -27.53
N THR A 220 -0.29 8.03 -26.46
CA THR A 220 1.09 7.86 -25.91
C THR A 220 1.73 6.53 -26.28
N GLY A 221 0.95 5.57 -26.78
CA GLY A 221 1.44 4.23 -27.12
C GLY A 221 1.67 3.29 -25.95
N TYR A 222 1.40 3.70 -24.71
CA TYR A 222 1.49 2.80 -23.54
C TYR A 222 0.24 2.87 -22.66
N LYS A 223 0.01 1.80 -21.88
CA LYS A 223 -1.16 1.68 -21.00
C LYS A 223 -0.76 1.78 -19.53
N ILE A 224 -1.60 2.48 -18.76
CA ILE A 224 -1.59 2.39 -17.30
C ILE A 224 -2.58 1.31 -16.90
N HIS A 225 -2.15 0.40 -16.01
CA HIS A 225 -2.97 -0.69 -15.50
C HIS A 225 -3.76 -0.25 -14.26
N PHE A 226 -4.98 -0.77 -14.10
CA PHE A 226 -5.81 -0.51 -12.92
C PHE A 226 -5.92 -1.77 -12.06
N ALA A 227 -5.61 -1.63 -10.77
CA ALA A 227 -5.65 -2.75 -9.82
C ALA A 227 -7.02 -3.44 -9.78
N GLN A 228 -8.10 -2.66 -9.90
CA GLN A 228 -9.48 -3.15 -9.92
C GLN A 228 -9.77 -4.02 -11.14
N GLN A 229 -9.32 -3.61 -12.34
CA GLN A 229 -9.49 -4.41 -13.56
C GLN A 229 -8.69 -5.71 -13.51
N GLU A 230 -7.46 -5.66 -12.99
CA GLU A 230 -6.64 -6.87 -12.82
C GLU A 230 -7.30 -7.86 -11.87
N ARG A 231 -7.87 -7.36 -10.76
CA ARG A 231 -8.61 -8.18 -9.82
C ARG A 231 -9.84 -8.83 -10.45
N VAL A 232 -10.64 -8.07 -11.21
CA VAL A 232 -11.81 -8.61 -11.93
C VAL A 232 -11.38 -9.71 -12.91
N LYS A 233 -10.30 -9.52 -13.66
CA LYS A 233 -9.78 -10.54 -14.60
C LYS A 233 -9.41 -11.84 -13.87
N ILE A 234 -8.75 -11.74 -12.70
CA ILE A 234 -8.40 -12.92 -11.89
C ILE A 234 -9.68 -13.63 -11.44
N LEU A 235 -10.65 -12.90 -10.91
CA LEU A 235 -11.93 -13.47 -10.46
C LEU A 235 -12.74 -14.12 -11.59
N CYS A 236 -12.68 -13.56 -12.80
CA CYS A 236 -13.35 -14.13 -13.97
C CYS A 236 -12.62 -15.34 -14.58
N ALA A 237 -11.31 -15.43 -14.39
CA ALA A 237 -10.52 -16.52 -14.94
C ALA A 237 -10.60 -17.82 -14.11
N ASP A 238 -10.97 -17.71 -12.85
CA ASP A 238 -11.09 -18.84 -11.92
C ASP A 238 -12.47 -18.84 -11.26
N SER A 239 -13.33 -19.75 -11.74
CA SER A 239 -14.71 -19.91 -11.24
C SER A 239 -14.77 -20.44 -9.79
N SER A 240 -13.64 -20.87 -9.22
CA SER A 240 -13.55 -21.29 -7.81
C SER A 240 -13.48 -20.10 -6.83
N HIS A 241 -13.27 -18.89 -7.32
CA HIS A 241 -13.24 -17.70 -6.47
C HIS A 241 -14.66 -17.22 -6.16
N GLU A 242 -15.05 -17.30 -4.91
CA GLU A 242 -16.24 -16.61 -4.42
C GLU A 242 -16.05 -15.10 -4.51
N PHE A 243 -17.15 -14.40 -4.77
CA PHE A 243 -17.18 -12.94 -4.78
C PHE A 243 -16.78 -12.41 -3.40
N GLY A 244 -15.72 -11.62 -3.33
CA GLY A 244 -15.23 -11.07 -2.06
C GLY A 244 -13.88 -11.62 -1.61
N HIS A 245 -13.08 -12.15 -2.52
CA HIS A 245 -11.74 -12.62 -2.19
C HIS A 245 -10.90 -11.56 -1.46
N CYS A 246 -10.84 -11.69 -0.15
CA CYS A 246 -10.01 -10.90 0.73
C CYS A 246 -9.13 -11.86 1.55
N TYR A 247 -7.82 -11.73 1.43
CA TYR A 247 -6.89 -12.59 2.17
C TYR A 247 -7.14 -12.59 3.68
N ALA A 248 -7.54 -11.44 4.25
CA ALA A 248 -7.86 -11.37 5.67
C ALA A 248 -9.12 -12.17 6.04
N MET A 249 -10.17 -12.10 5.21
CA MET A 249 -11.41 -12.87 5.45
C MET A 249 -11.21 -14.37 5.28
N ASN A 250 -10.24 -14.76 4.45
CA ASN A 250 -9.91 -16.18 4.22
C ASN A 250 -8.91 -16.73 5.25
N GLY A 251 -8.47 -15.93 6.23
CA GLY A 251 -7.39 -16.35 7.16
C GLY A 251 -6.02 -16.46 6.49
N GLU A 252 -5.83 -15.85 5.31
CA GLU A 252 -4.61 -15.92 4.51
C GLU A 252 -3.76 -14.63 4.58
N ALA A 253 -4.10 -13.71 5.50
CA ALA A 253 -3.34 -12.49 5.73
C ALA A 253 -2.90 -12.36 7.17
N ALA A 254 -1.73 -11.73 7.38
CA ALA A 254 -1.29 -11.27 8.68
C ALA A 254 -0.81 -9.82 8.55
N PHE A 255 -1.23 -8.99 9.48
CA PHE A 255 -0.77 -7.62 9.65
C PHE A 255 -0.01 -7.53 10.97
N ILE A 256 1.25 -7.14 10.90
CA ILE A 256 2.10 -6.94 12.07
C ILE A 256 2.24 -5.43 12.28
N ASP A 257 1.81 -4.95 13.42
CA ASP A 257 1.94 -3.54 13.75
C ASP A 257 3.39 -3.18 14.19
N ALA A 258 3.64 -1.90 14.42
CA ALA A 258 4.98 -1.43 14.78
C ALA A 258 5.43 -1.82 16.20
N LYS A 259 4.56 -2.43 17.00
CA LYS A 259 4.84 -2.99 18.33
C LYS A 259 5.10 -4.49 18.28
N GLY A 260 4.80 -5.13 17.14
CA GLY A 260 4.89 -6.58 16.96
C GLY A 260 3.57 -7.31 17.18
N ASP A 261 2.47 -6.59 17.41
CA ASP A 261 1.15 -7.16 17.57
C ASP A 261 0.58 -7.64 16.23
N ILE A 262 -0.10 -8.80 16.23
CA ILE A 262 -0.64 -9.47 15.05
C ILE A 262 -2.15 -9.25 14.96
N TYR A 263 -2.60 -8.86 13.77
CA TYR A 263 -3.99 -8.71 13.38
C TYR A 263 -4.21 -9.34 11.99
N ALA A 264 -5.44 -9.72 11.66
CA ALA A 264 -5.74 -10.21 10.32
C ALA A 264 -5.66 -9.10 9.24
N CYS A 265 -5.91 -7.84 9.60
CA CYS A 265 -5.97 -6.71 8.68
C CYS A 265 -5.60 -5.40 9.37
N SER A 266 -5.03 -4.46 8.63
CA SER A 266 -4.75 -3.10 9.12
C SER A 266 -6.01 -2.34 9.57
N SER A 267 -7.19 -2.70 9.06
CA SER A 267 -8.49 -2.12 9.47
C SER A 267 -8.97 -2.61 10.84
N LEU A 268 -8.31 -3.60 11.43
CA LEU A 268 -8.68 -4.22 12.69
C LEU A 268 -7.68 -3.91 13.81
N VAL A 269 -6.67 -3.09 13.52
CA VAL A 269 -5.65 -2.67 14.49
C VAL A 269 -6.32 -1.95 15.66
N SER A 270 -5.84 -2.23 16.87
CA SER A 270 -6.36 -1.71 18.13
C SER A 270 -7.75 -2.23 18.55
N ASN A 271 -8.39 -3.09 17.77
CA ASN A 271 -9.60 -3.79 18.19
C ASN A 271 -9.19 -5.12 18.83
N LYS A 272 -9.47 -5.25 20.13
CA LYS A 272 -9.10 -6.42 20.96
C LYS A 272 -9.71 -7.73 20.47
N ASP A 273 -10.89 -7.68 19.86
CA ASP A 273 -11.60 -8.86 19.36
C ASP A 273 -10.90 -9.49 18.14
N PHE A 274 -10.01 -8.73 17.49
CA PHE A 274 -9.26 -9.16 16.31
C PHE A 274 -7.75 -9.22 16.55
N TYR A 275 -7.34 -9.10 17.79
CA TYR A 275 -5.95 -9.32 18.20
C TYR A 275 -5.65 -10.81 18.23
N ILE A 276 -4.61 -11.22 17.51
CA ILE A 276 -4.25 -12.63 17.31
C ILE A 276 -3.12 -13.04 18.24
N GLY A 277 -2.20 -12.12 18.58
CA GLY A 277 -1.04 -12.40 19.42
C GLY A 277 0.13 -11.48 19.11
N ILE A 278 1.32 -11.85 19.56
CA ILE A 278 2.58 -11.14 19.33
C ILE A 278 3.44 -11.98 18.38
N ALA A 279 4.08 -11.35 17.41
CA ALA A 279 4.93 -12.03 16.42
C ALA A 279 6.06 -12.85 17.09
N GLY A 280 6.48 -12.44 18.30
CA GLY A 280 7.48 -13.13 19.10
C GLY A 280 7.05 -14.45 19.71
N ASP A 281 5.78 -14.61 20.00
CA ASP A 281 5.23 -15.70 20.82
C ASP A 281 4.36 -16.68 20.02
N TRP A 282 4.12 -16.41 18.74
CA TRP A 282 3.18 -17.19 17.95
C TRP A 282 3.77 -18.54 17.54
N ALA A 283 3.23 -19.61 18.15
CA ALA A 283 3.56 -21.01 17.85
C ALA A 283 2.69 -21.62 16.71
N GLY A 284 1.88 -20.82 16.02
CA GLY A 284 1.05 -21.25 14.89
C GLY A 284 -0.24 -21.93 15.32
N GLY A 285 -1.34 -21.23 15.32
CA GLY A 285 -2.71 -21.76 15.47
C GLY A 285 -3.70 -20.60 15.45
N TYR A 286 -4.62 -20.63 14.51
CA TYR A 286 -5.92 -19.95 14.64
C TYR A 286 -6.83 -20.89 15.40
#